data_5c48431b04ae28c28bc678ace40c0b67
#
_entry.id   5c48431b04ae28c28bc678ace40c0b67
#
_cell.length_a   1.000
_cell.length_b   1.000
_cell.length_c   1.000
_cell.angle_alpha   90.00
_cell.angle_beta   90.00
_cell.angle_gamma   90.00
#
_symmetry.space_group_name_H-M   'P 1'
#
loop_
_entity.id
_entity.type
_entity.pdbx_description
1 polymer ?
#
loop_
_entity_poly.entity_id
_entity_poly.type
_entity_poly.pdbx_seq_one_letter_code
_entity_poly.pdbx_strand_id
1 'polypeptide(L)'
;MEENRTITISQYYGSLPNMKSKFDRFARKDFFKGKTREEWEKWALASRKTLADLLGLDKMDHVPLMPRLVETVIAEPGIKREKVLIQTEEDVWVPMYILIPENIDRPKVFITPPGHQGAGKFSVAGVREIPAVADAILKYNYDYGMQLARLGFVAVCPDCRGFGERRDEALQHNDKKSFLTSSCFHLAHMAEPLGETVIGMCVWDLMKIMDYVLSRTEWDTSQVSCLGFSGGGMQTLYFSALDERIHNVFISGYLYGFKDSLLILNGNCSCNYVPHLWEHFDMGDIASLIAPRNLMVQSCRADHLNGHRGLDNVYEQMDIIRAAYRLYDAEDRIIHDIEEGGHCWHDTHLKEYIDTFRIR
;
A
#
# COMPACT_ATOMS: atom_id res chain seq x y z
N MET A 1 -36.28 28.06 -36.83
CA MET A 1 -35.92 27.91 -35.39
C MET A 1 -36.10 26.42 -35.09
N GLU A 2 -35.01 25.68 -35.02
CA GLU A 2 -35.07 24.26 -34.54
C GLU A 2 -35.33 24.30 -33.05
N GLU A 3 -36.47 23.78 -32.63
CA GLU A 3 -36.74 23.52 -31.21
C GLU A 3 -35.71 22.51 -30.69
N ASN A 4 -34.84 22.96 -29.81
CA ASN A 4 -33.94 22.06 -29.03
C ASN A 4 -34.81 21.10 -28.19
N ARG A 5 -35.13 19.93 -28.74
CA ARG A 5 -35.83 18.88 -27.99
C ARG A 5 -34.87 18.33 -26.92
N THR A 6 -35.08 18.75 -25.69
CA THR A 6 -34.38 18.16 -24.54
C THR A 6 -34.92 16.72 -24.35
N ILE A 7 -34.05 15.71 -24.55
CA ILE A 7 -34.36 14.33 -24.27
C ILE A 7 -34.22 14.12 -22.78
N THR A 8 -35.30 13.71 -22.10
CA THR A 8 -35.28 13.35 -20.69
C THR A 8 -35.28 11.82 -20.56
N ILE A 9 -34.26 11.28 -19.89
CA ILE A 9 -34.20 9.85 -19.56
C ILE A 9 -34.95 9.63 -18.24
N SER A 10 -36.05 8.89 -18.28
CA SER A 10 -36.90 8.61 -17.12
C SER A 10 -36.55 7.33 -16.36
N GLN A 11 -35.75 6.44 -16.98
CA GLN A 11 -35.35 5.18 -16.38
C GLN A 11 -33.95 4.78 -16.83
N TYR A 12 -33.16 4.26 -15.89
CA TYR A 12 -31.79 3.79 -16.11
C TYR A 12 -31.70 2.27 -15.82
N TYR A 13 -30.91 1.56 -16.64
CA TYR A 13 -30.72 0.11 -16.56
C TYR A 13 -29.25 -0.19 -16.23
N GLY A 14 -28.85 0.11 -14.99
CA GLY A 14 -27.47 -0.07 -14.53
C GLY A 14 -27.11 -1.53 -14.24
N SER A 15 -25.84 -1.88 -14.36
CA SER A 15 -25.34 -3.25 -14.18
C SER A 15 -25.04 -3.64 -12.72
N LEU A 16 -25.01 -2.69 -11.78
CA LEU A 16 -24.62 -2.94 -10.41
C LEU A 16 -25.39 -4.06 -9.70
N PRO A 17 -26.75 -4.17 -9.85
CA PRO A 17 -27.48 -5.26 -9.21
C PRO A 17 -27.00 -6.64 -9.66
N ASN A 18 -26.71 -6.80 -10.96
CA ASN A 18 -26.16 -8.04 -11.50
C ASN A 18 -24.75 -8.32 -10.97
N MET A 19 -23.87 -7.32 -10.94
CA MET A 19 -22.51 -7.47 -10.42
C MET A 19 -22.50 -7.86 -8.94
N LYS A 20 -23.37 -7.28 -8.12
CA LYS A 20 -23.56 -7.70 -6.72
C LYS A 20 -23.96 -9.17 -6.62
N SER A 21 -24.95 -9.61 -7.41
CA SER A 21 -25.38 -11.01 -7.44
C SER A 21 -24.26 -11.96 -7.90
N LYS A 22 -23.44 -11.55 -8.87
CA LYS A 22 -22.27 -12.33 -9.30
C LYS A 22 -21.22 -12.41 -8.21
N PHE A 23 -20.93 -11.30 -7.54
CA PHE A 23 -20.00 -11.28 -6.40
C PHE A 23 -20.45 -12.27 -5.33
N ASP A 24 -21.71 -12.24 -4.92
CA ASP A 24 -22.25 -13.14 -3.90
C ASP A 24 -22.16 -14.63 -4.26
N ARG A 25 -22.15 -14.95 -5.56
CA ARG A 25 -22.05 -16.35 -6.04
C ARG A 25 -20.61 -16.83 -6.25
N PHE A 26 -19.71 -15.93 -6.61
CA PHE A 26 -18.40 -16.32 -7.14
C PHE A 26 -17.21 -15.82 -6.30
N ALA A 27 -17.43 -14.88 -5.38
CA ALA A 27 -16.33 -14.33 -4.60
C ALA A 27 -15.81 -15.31 -3.54
N ARG A 28 -14.54 -15.11 -3.17
CA ARG A 28 -13.86 -15.71 -2.02
C ARG A 28 -13.94 -17.25 -1.96
N LYS A 29 -13.69 -17.93 -3.07
CA LYS A 29 -13.74 -19.40 -3.15
C LYS A 29 -12.62 -20.08 -2.37
N ASP A 30 -11.46 -19.43 -2.29
CA ASP A 30 -10.21 -20.00 -1.76
C ASP A 30 -9.90 -19.57 -0.32
N PHE A 31 -10.92 -19.13 0.43
CA PHE A 31 -10.71 -18.83 1.84
C PHE A 31 -10.30 -20.05 2.66
N PHE A 32 -9.54 -19.82 3.73
CA PHE A 32 -9.11 -20.90 4.60
C PHE A 32 -10.29 -21.59 5.30
N LYS A 33 -10.36 -22.92 5.21
CA LYS A 33 -11.41 -23.77 5.80
C LYS A 33 -10.90 -24.75 6.84
N GLY A 34 -9.58 -24.81 7.02
CA GLY A 34 -8.93 -25.71 7.97
C GLY A 34 -9.06 -25.24 9.42
N LYS A 35 -8.50 -26.03 10.34
CA LYS A 35 -8.55 -25.78 11.78
C LYS A 35 -7.18 -25.88 12.45
N THR A 36 -6.16 -26.32 11.72
CA THR A 36 -4.83 -26.56 12.26
C THR A 36 -3.81 -25.65 11.60
N ARG A 37 -2.71 -25.40 12.30
CA ARG A 37 -1.59 -24.62 11.77
C ARG A 37 -0.98 -25.28 10.52
N GLU A 38 -0.87 -26.61 10.49
CA GLU A 38 -0.32 -27.31 9.32
C GLU A 38 -1.20 -27.13 8.07
N GLU A 39 -2.53 -27.20 8.24
CA GLU A 39 -3.47 -26.93 7.14
C GLU A 39 -3.38 -25.47 6.68
N TRP A 40 -3.20 -24.54 7.63
CA TRP A 40 -2.99 -23.13 7.35
C TRP A 40 -1.71 -22.89 6.52
N GLU A 41 -0.57 -23.45 6.94
CA GLU A 41 0.71 -23.25 6.24
C GLU A 41 0.64 -23.77 4.78
N LYS A 42 -0.04 -24.90 4.55
CA LYS A 42 -0.29 -25.42 3.20
C LYS A 42 -1.17 -24.47 2.37
N TRP A 43 -2.24 -24.00 2.98
CA TRP A 43 -3.15 -23.04 2.34
C TRP A 43 -2.44 -21.71 2.04
N ALA A 44 -1.69 -21.17 2.99
CA ALA A 44 -0.96 -19.92 2.85
C ALA A 44 0.08 -19.97 1.72
N LEU A 45 0.83 -21.08 1.62
CA LEU A 45 1.77 -21.28 0.51
C LEU A 45 1.07 -21.28 -0.86
N ALA A 46 -0.03 -22.03 -0.98
CA ALA A 46 -0.81 -22.08 -2.22
C ALA A 46 -1.43 -20.72 -2.54
N SER A 47 -1.96 -20.01 -1.52
CA SER A 47 -2.59 -18.70 -1.66
C SER A 47 -1.60 -17.62 -2.06
N ARG A 48 -0.37 -17.61 -1.51
CA ARG A 48 0.69 -16.69 -1.98
C ARG A 48 1.03 -16.92 -3.45
N LYS A 49 1.11 -18.19 -3.88
CA LYS A 49 1.35 -18.48 -5.30
C LYS A 49 0.20 -17.95 -6.16
N THR A 50 -1.04 -18.27 -5.82
CA THR A 50 -2.22 -17.77 -6.54
C THR A 50 -2.24 -16.24 -6.58
N LEU A 51 -1.96 -15.57 -5.45
CA LEU A 51 -1.92 -14.12 -5.38
C LEU A 51 -0.80 -13.55 -6.28
N ALA A 52 0.39 -14.13 -6.26
CA ALA A 52 1.51 -13.72 -7.12
C ALA A 52 1.17 -13.87 -8.61
N ASP A 53 0.54 -15.00 -8.99
CA ASP A 53 0.09 -15.26 -10.36
C ASP A 53 -0.98 -14.22 -10.80
N LEU A 54 -1.97 -13.92 -9.93
CA LEU A 54 -3.01 -12.91 -10.20
C LEU A 54 -2.45 -11.50 -10.34
N LEU A 55 -1.40 -11.17 -9.62
CA LEU A 55 -0.71 -9.88 -9.71
C LEU A 55 0.19 -9.78 -10.94
N GLY A 56 0.48 -10.87 -11.63
CA GLY A 56 1.36 -10.93 -12.80
C GLY A 56 2.85 -10.88 -12.43
N LEU A 57 3.24 -11.32 -11.22
CA LEU A 57 4.65 -11.25 -10.80
C LEU A 57 5.58 -12.17 -11.60
N ASP A 58 5.04 -13.21 -12.25
CA ASP A 58 5.77 -14.11 -13.15
C ASP A 58 6.21 -13.46 -14.47
N LYS A 59 5.72 -12.25 -14.74
CA LYS A 59 6.02 -11.48 -15.97
C LYS A 59 7.10 -10.43 -15.78
N MET A 60 7.45 -10.15 -14.52
CA MET A 60 8.39 -9.08 -14.18
C MET A 60 9.83 -9.46 -14.54
N ASP A 61 10.58 -8.51 -15.09
CA ASP A 61 11.97 -8.71 -15.46
C ASP A 61 12.91 -8.84 -14.27
N HIS A 62 13.91 -9.70 -14.40
CA HIS A 62 14.98 -9.83 -13.43
C HIS A 62 16.25 -9.11 -13.91
N VAL A 63 16.49 -7.92 -13.37
CA VAL A 63 17.65 -7.09 -13.72
C VAL A 63 18.47 -6.75 -12.48
N PRO A 64 19.77 -6.39 -12.63
CA PRO A 64 20.57 -5.83 -11.54
C PRO A 64 20.00 -4.50 -11.07
N LEU A 65 20.04 -4.23 -9.75
CA LEU A 65 19.48 -3.01 -9.14
C LEU A 65 20.17 -1.72 -9.58
N MET A 66 21.45 -1.74 -9.90
CA MET A 66 22.27 -0.61 -10.36
C MET A 66 22.04 0.69 -9.56
N PRO A 67 22.20 0.69 -8.22
CA PRO A 67 21.86 1.83 -7.39
C PRO A 67 22.71 3.07 -7.75
N ARG A 68 22.05 4.23 -7.83
CA ARG A 68 22.68 5.52 -8.15
C ARG A 68 22.27 6.56 -7.13
N LEU A 69 23.23 7.08 -6.36
CA LEU A 69 23.03 8.26 -5.54
C LEU A 69 23.02 9.49 -6.46
N VAL A 70 21.91 10.24 -6.43
CA VAL A 70 21.71 11.43 -7.28
C VAL A 70 21.97 12.72 -6.52
N GLU A 71 21.51 12.79 -5.27
CA GLU A 71 21.54 14.00 -4.46
C GLU A 71 21.60 13.64 -2.98
N THR A 72 22.25 14.50 -2.21
CA THR A 72 22.23 14.43 -0.75
C THR A 72 22.01 15.84 -0.20
N VAL A 73 21.01 16.00 0.67
CA VAL A 73 20.70 17.28 1.34
C VAL A 73 20.39 17.03 2.82
N ILE A 74 20.50 18.07 3.63
CA ILE A 74 19.97 18.05 5.00
C ILE A 74 18.48 18.43 4.90
N ALA A 75 17.61 17.48 5.20
CA ALA A 75 16.16 17.69 5.16
C ALA A 75 15.67 18.46 6.40
N GLU A 76 16.18 18.06 7.57
CA GLU A 76 15.99 18.72 8.86
C GLU A 76 17.27 18.59 9.68
N PRO A 77 17.51 19.42 10.72
CA PRO A 77 18.67 19.23 11.59
C PRO A 77 18.76 17.81 12.15
N GLY A 78 19.84 17.10 11.83
CA GLY A 78 20.05 15.70 12.23
C GLY A 78 19.38 14.64 11.34
N ILE A 79 18.75 15.05 10.21
CA ILE A 79 18.18 14.11 9.23
C ILE A 79 18.70 14.45 7.84
N LYS A 80 19.47 13.53 7.27
CA LYS A 80 19.95 13.59 5.90
C LYS A 80 18.89 12.94 4.97
N ARG A 81 18.66 13.55 3.80
CA ARG A 81 17.85 12.98 2.72
C ARG A 81 18.74 12.68 1.52
N GLU A 82 18.79 11.45 1.12
CA GLU A 82 19.41 11.01 -0.12
C GLU A 82 18.35 10.74 -1.18
N LYS A 83 18.59 11.17 -2.43
CA LYS A 83 17.84 10.74 -3.60
C LYS A 83 18.60 9.60 -4.26
N VAL A 84 18.00 8.42 -4.29
CA VAL A 84 18.58 7.21 -4.89
C VAL A 84 17.67 6.69 -5.97
N LEU A 85 18.27 6.21 -7.06
CA LEU A 85 17.59 5.48 -8.13
C LEU A 85 18.02 4.01 -8.06
N ILE A 86 17.10 3.09 -8.22
CA ILE A 86 17.40 1.67 -8.50
C ILE A 86 16.64 1.22 -9.74
N GLN A 87 17.21 0.29 -10.49
CA GLN A 87 16.52 -0.36 -11.62
C GLN A 87 15.78 -1.59 -11.10
N THR A 88 14.52 -1.76 -11.49
CA THR A 88 13.65 -2.87 -11.02
C THR A 88 13.21 -3.79 -12.15
N GLU A 89 13.19 -3.29 -13.39
CA GLU A 89 13.01 -4.04 -14.63
C GLU A 89 13.82 -3.36 -15.74
N GLU A 90 13.86 -3.92 -16.93
CA GLU A 90 14.53 -3.27 -18.06
C GLU A 90 13.92 -1.90 -18.32
N ASP A 91 14.76 -0.88 -18.36
CA ASP A 91 14.37 0.55 -18.50
C ASP A 91 13.42 1.12 -17.43
N VAL A 92 13.15 0.38 -16.35
CA VAL A 92 12.29 0.82 -15.26
C VAL A 92 13.11 1.19 -14.04
N TRP A 93 13.04 2.47 -13.66
CA TRP A 93 13.76 3.03 -12.52
C TRP A 93 12.82 3.50 -11.42
N VAL A 94 13.18 3.24 -10.17
CA VAL A 94 12.49 3.74 -8.97
C VAL A 94 13.31 4.85 -8.34
N PRO A 95 12.87 6.10 -8.47
CA PRO A 95 13.41 7.19 -7.66
C PRO A 95 12.82 7.10 -6.25
N MET A 96 13.69 7.17 -5.24
CA MET A 96 13.29 7.16 -3.83
C MET A 96 14.07 8.21 -3.04
N TYR A 97 13.42 8.76 -2.01
CA TYR A 97 14.08 9.50 -0.96
C TYR A 97 14.37 8.56 0.21
N ILE A 98 15.56 8.62 0.73
CA ILE A 98 15.98 7.89 1.92
C ILE A 98 16.28 8.92 2.99
N LEU A 99 15.49 8.92 4.07
CA LEU A 99 15.69 9.77 5.23
C LEU A 99 16.53 9.01 6.24
N ILE A 100 17.67 9.56 6.61
CA ILE A 100 18.68 8.89 7.44
C ILE A 100 18.96 9.77 8.67
N PRO A 101 18.65 9.31 9.88
CA PRO A 101 19.02 10.00 11.12
C PRO A 101 20.54 9.93 11.32
N GLU A 102 21.21 11.08 11.58
CA GLU A 102 22.67 11.17 11.56
C GLU A 102 23.36 10.68 12.84
N ASN A 103 22.67 10.64 13.98
CA ASN A 103 23.27 10.36 15.29
C ASN A 103 22.89 8.98 15.86
N ILE A 104 22.51 8.04 15.00
CA ILE A 104 22.14 6.69 15.40
C ILE A 104 23.03 5.70 14.66
N ASP A 105 23.74 4.89 15.44
CA ASP A 105 24.52 3.80 14.88
C ASP A 105 23.60 2.66 14.43
N ARG A 106 23.73 2.24 13.16
CA ARG A 106 22.96 1.19 12.53
C ARG A 106 21.44 1.32 12.77
N PRO A 107 20.80 2.41 12.32
CA PRO A 107 19.37 2.59 12.52
C PRO A 107 18.56 1.53 11.78
N LYS A 108 17.43 1.10 12.38
CA LYS A 108 16.48 0.16 11.75
C LYS A 108 15.71 0.85 10.62
N VAL A 109 15.14 0.04 9.73
CA VAL A 109 14.61 0.51 8.44
C VAL A 109 13.11 0.31 8.36
N PHE A 110 12.42 1.35 7.88
CA PHE A 110 11.06 1.30 7.38
C PHE A 110 11.04 1.57 5.87
N ILE A 111 10.33 0.72 5.12
CA ILE A 111 9.92 1.00 3.74
C ILE A 111 8.56 1.67 3.81
N THR A 112 8.42 2.84 3.17
CA THR A 112 7.24 3.70 3.32
C THR A 112 6.63 4.05 1.97
N PRO A 113 5.88 3.10 1.33
CA PRO A 113 5.24 3.35 0.05
C PRO A 113 4.16 4.43 0.16
N PRO A 114 4.06 5.34 -0.85
CA PRO A 114 3.12 6.44 -0.84
C PRO A 114 1.70 6.01 -1.24
N GLY A 115 0.71 6.76 -0.76
CA GLY A 115 -0.66 6.67 -1.26
C GLY A 115 -0.99 7.73 -2.33
N HIS A 116 -2.27 7.75 -2.75
CA HIS A 116 -2.77 8.69 -3.75
C HIS A 116 -2.81 10.13 -3.24
N GLN A 117 -2.79 11.09 -4.16
CA GLN A 117 -2.86 12.53 -3.87
C GLN A 117 -1.73 13.10 -3.00
N GLY A 118 -0.64 12.34 -2.83
CA GLY A 118 0.54 12.75 -2.05
C GLY A 118 1.77 13.06 -2.90
N ALA A 119 1.67 13.04 -4.23
CA ALA A 119 2.82 13.24 -5.11
C ALA A 119 3.98 12.24 -4.90
N GLY A 120 3.65 10.99 -4.60
CA GLY A 120 4.65 9.93 -4.40
C GLY A 120 5.54 10.18 -3.17
N LYS A 121 6.85 9.97 -3.32
CA LYS A 121 7.84 10.15 -2.25
C LYS A 121 7.87 11.52 -1.59
N PHE A 122 7.42 12.56 -2.30
CA PHE A 122 7.56 13.95 -1.83
C PHE A 122 6.77 14.20 -0.54
N SER A 123 5.51 13.76 -0.45
CA SER A 123 4.73 13.94 0.77
C SER A 123 5.25 13.06 1.92
N VAL A 124 5.55 11.80 1.62
CA VAL A 124 6.02 10.84 2.63
C VAL A 124 7.35 11.29 3.24
N ALA A 125 8.24 11.85 2.43
CA ALA A 125 9.52 12.41 2.89
C ALA A 125 9.42 13.84 3.43
N GLY A 126 8.24 14.42 3.57
CA GLY A 126 8.03 15.73 4.20
C GLY A 126 8.52 16.92 3.37
N VAL A 127 8.53 16.85 2.04
CA VAL A 127 8.97 17.94 1.15
C VAL A 127 7.90 19.03 1.09
N ARG A 128 8.00 20.02 1.97
CA ARG A 128 7.03 21.12 2.12
C ARG A 128 7.31 22.33 1.24
N GLU A 129 8.45 22.37 0.57
CA GLU A 129 8.85 23.46 -0.35
C GLU A 129 7.96 23.51 -1.61
N ILE A 130 7.23 22.44 -1.90
CA ILE A 130 6.24 22.36 -2.97
C ILE A 130 4.86 22.61 -2.37
N PRO A 131 4.17 23.74 -2.67
CA PRO A 131 2.92 24.09 -2.01
C PRO A 131 1.83 23.02 -2.08
N ALA A 132 1.70 22.35 -3.25
CA ALA A 132 0.73 21.27 -3.42
C ALA A 132 1.01 20.07 -2.49
N VAL A 133 2.27 19.77 -2.24
CA VAL A 133 2.70 18.71 -1.32
C VAL A 133 2.47 19.13 0.12
N ALA A 134 2.80 20.37 0.48
CA ALA A 134 2.54 20.92 1.82
C ALA A 134 1.05 20.83 2.18
N ASP A 135 0.15 21.19 1.24
CA ASP A 135 -1.30 21.05 1.41
C ASP A 135 -1.72 19.60 1.61
N ALA A 136 -1.15 18.65 0.85
CA ALA A 136 -1.45 17.23 0.97
C ALA A 136 -0.95 16.66 2.32
N ILE A 137 0.25 17.04 2.76
CA ILE A 137 0.79 16.68 4.06
C ILE A 137 -0.13 17.17 5.17
N LEU A 138 -0.55 18.44 5.13
CA LEU A 138 -1.45 19.00 6.14
C LEU A 138 -2.81 18.29 6.16
N LYS A 139 -3.36 17.98 4.99
CA LYS A 139 -4.69 17.37 4.84
C LYS A 139 -4.73 15.93 5.35
N TYR A 140 -3.69 15.14 5.10
CA TYR A 140 -3.69 13.70 5.34
C TYR A 140 -2.68 13.24 6.39
N ASN A 141 -1.93 14.18 7.01
CA ASN A 141 -0.77 13.88 7.85
C ASN A 141 0.28 13.00 7.15
N TYR A 142 0.57 13.33 5.89
CA TYR A 142 1.19 12.42 4.93
C TYR A 142 2.69 12.19 5.11
N ASP A 143 3.39 12.93 5.97
CA ASP A 143 4.84 12.88 6.12
C ASP A 143 5.32 11.76 7.09
N TYR A 144 4.66 10.61 7.06
CA TYR A 144 4.97 9.49 7.96
C TYR A 144 6.40 8.94 7.80
N GLY A 145 7.04 9.07 6.64
CA GLY A 145 8.45 8.76 6.49
C GLY A 145 9.34 9.73 7.29
N MET A 146 9.04 11.03 7.27
CA MET A 146 9.73 12.03 8.08
C MET A 146 9.46 11.84 9.58
N GLN A 147 8.23 11.47 9.96
CA GLN A 147 7.88 11.16 11.35
C GLN A 147 8.71 9.98 11.88
N LEU A 148 8.90 8.93 11.08
CA LEU A 148 9.76 7.79 11.42
C LEU A 148 11.23 8.20 11.52
N ALA A 149 11.73 9.05 10.61
CA ALA A 149 13.10 9.54 10.67
C ALA A 149 13.37 10.37 11.94
N ARG A 150 12.41 11.18 12.38
CA ARG A 150 12.47 11.91 13.67
C ARG A 150 12.48 10.96 14.88
N LEU A 151 11.90 9.78 14.75
CA LEU A 151 11.94 8.72 15.78
C LEU A 151 13.23 7.88 15.72
N GLY A 152 14.12 8.16 14.76
CA GLY A 152 15.43 7.51 14.68
C GLY A 152 15.53 6.33 13.72
N PHE A 153 14.57 6.18 12.80
CA PHE A 153 14.56 5.13 11.79
C PHE A 153 15.03 5.64 10.44
N VAL A 154 15.67 4.79 9.66
CA VAL A 154 15.79 5.04 8.22
C VAL A 154 14.41 4.86 7.59
N ALA A 155 13.94 5.87 6.84
CA ALA A 155 12.71 5.76 6.08
C ALA A 155 13.01 5.79 4.58
N VAL A 156 12.71 4.68 3.90
CA VAL A 156 12.85 4.54 2.45
C VAL A 156 11.51 4.87 1.80
N CYS A 157 11.43 6.05 1.18
CA CYS A 157 10.23 6.63 0.59
C CYS A 157 10.31 6.54 -0.94
N PRO A 158 9.78 5.50 -1.61
CA PRO A 158 9.83 5.38 -3.06
C PRO A 158 8.74 6.18 -3.76
N ASP A 159 8.92 6.44 -5.07
CA ASP A 159 7.79 6.65 -5.96
C ASP A 159 7.26 5.30 -6.45
N CYS A 160 6.00 5.00 -6.23
CA CYS A 160 5.36 3.89 -6.91
C CYS A 160 5.05 4.24 -8.37
N ARG A 161 4.79 3.24 -9.20
CA ARG A 161 4.50 3.44 -10.62
C ARG A 161 3.31 4.35 -10.82
N GLY A 162 3.45 5.31 -11.69
CA GLY A 162 2.42 6.31 -11.98
C GLY A 162 2.34 7.49 -11.01
N PHE A 163 3.28 7.60 -10.05
CA PHE A 163 3.30 8.70 -9.07
C PHE A 163 4.60 9.49 -9.12
N GLY A 164 4.58 10.70 -8.58
CA GLY A 164 5.76 11.52 -8.42
C GLY A 164 6.53 11.72 -9.73
N GLU A 165 7.79 11.29 -9.77
CA GLU A 165 8.64 11.35 -10.97
C GLU A 165 8.36 10.21 -11.97
N ARG A 166 7.47 9.28 -11.65
CA ARG A 166 7.10 8.12 -12.49
C ARG A 166 5.71 8.27 -13.13
N ARG A 167 5.18 9.49 -13.21
CA ARG A 167 3.94 9.79 -13.93
C ARG A 167 4.15 9.68 -15.42
N ASP A 168 3.11 9.25 -16.17
CA ASP A 168 3.14 9.20 -17.61
C ASP A 168 3.25 10.61 -18.23
N GLU A 169 3.71 10.68 -19.47
CA GLU A 169 4.02 11.92 -20.19
C GLU A 169 2.87 12.94 -20.13
N ALA A 170 1.62 12.49 -20.29
CA ALA A 170 0.44 13.37 -20.22
C ALA A 170 0.23 14.06 -18.86
N LEU A 171 0.88 13.59 -17.79
CA LEU A 171 0.80 14.13 -16.43
C LEU A 171 2.15 14.67 -15.91
N GLN A 172 3.15 14.80 -16.77
CA GLN A 172 4.47 15.34 -16.44
C GLN A 172 4.48 16.88 -16.36
N HIS A 173 3.44 17.46 -15.77
CA HIS A 173 3.33 18.89 -15.51
C HIS A 173 3.49 19.20 -14.02
N ASN A 174 3.94 20.42 -13.70
CA ASN A 174 4.20 20.85 -12.32
C ASN A 174 3.04 21.66 -11.70
N ASP A 175 1.89 21.75 -12.38
CA ASP A 175 0.68 22.31 -11.78
C ASP A 175 0.14 21.38 -10.67
N LYS A 176 -0.59 21.97 -9.70
CA LYS A 176 -1.08 21.26 -8.52
C LYS A 176 -1.86 19.98 -8.85
N LYS A 177 -2.72 20.05 -9.88
CA LYS A 177 -3.59 18.93 -10.25
C LYS A 177 -2.76 17.78 -10.81
N SER A 178 -1.93 18.04 -11.80
CA SER A 178 -1.07 17.02 -12.43
C SER A 178 -0.09 16.43 -11.42
N PHE A 179 0.49 17.29 -10.56
CA PHE A 179 1.47 16.85 -9.56
C PHE A 179 0.90 15.88 -8.51
N LEU A 180 -0.36 16.07 -8.10
CA LEU A 180 -1.03 15.21 -7.13
C LEU A 180 -1.79 14.03 -7.76
N THR A 181 -1.93 14.00 -9.08
CA THR A 181 -2.63 12.93 -9.81
C THR A 181 -1.69 11.74 -10.07
N SER A 182 -2.26 10.55 -10.18
CA SER A 182 -1.54 9.35 -10.61
C SER A 182 -1.93 8.94 -12.02
N SER A 183 -1.03 8.25 -12.73
CA SER A 183 -1.29 7.64 -14.03
C SER A 183 -1.71 6.16 -13.96
N CYS A 184 -2.21 5.70 -12.81
CA CYS A 184 -2.64 4.32 -12.63
C CYS A 184 -3.67 3.83 -13.66
N PHE A 185 -4.56 4.74 -14.12
CA PHE A 185 -5.54 4.41 -15.15
C PHE A 185 -4.87 4.03 -16.48
N HIS A 186 -3.89 4.81 -16.93
CA HIS A 186 -3.15 4.51 -18.17
C HIS A 186 -2.32 3.23 -18.00
N LEU A 187 -1.65 3.07 -16.85
CA LEU A 187 -0.86 1.87 -16.55
C LEU A 187 -1.73 0.61 -16.55
N ALA A 188 -2.91 0.65 -15.93
CA ALA A 188 -3.84 -0.49 -15.94
C ALA A 188 -4.23 -0.91 -17.36
N HIS A 189 -4.53 0.08 -18.23
CA HIS A 189 -4.87 -0.20 -19.62
C HIS A 189 -3.72 -0.81 -20.44
N MET A 190 -2.47 -0.54 -20.07
CA MET A 190 -1.30 -1.14 -20.71
C MET A 190 -0.98 -2.52 -20.13
N ALA A 191 -1.09 -2.66 -18.82
CA ALA A 191 -0.65 -3.84 -18.06
C ALA A 191 -1.64 -5.01 -18.12
N GLU A 192 -2.93 -4.75 -17.84
CA GLU A 192 -3.94 -5.81 -17.73
C GLU A 192 -4.10 -6.66 -19.00
N PRO A 193 -4.07 -6.09 -20.24
CA PRO A 193 -4.09 -6.90 -21.44
C PRO A 193 -2.87 -7.82 -21.63
N LEU A 194 -1.76 -7.52 -20.94
CA LEU A 194 -0.54 -8.34 -20.93
C LEU A 194 -0.51 -9.32 -19.74
N GLY A 195 -1.51 -9.27 -18.87
CA GLY A 195 -1.61 -10.12 -17.69
C GLY A 195 -0.79 -9.62 -16.49
N GLU A 196 -0.44 -8.35 -16.48
CA GLU A 196 0.16 -7.66 -15.33
C GLU A 196 -0.86 -6.77 -14.64
N THR A 197 -0.56 -6.28 -13.44
CA THR A 197 -1.42 -5.35 -12.72
C THR A 197 -0.62 -4.21 -12.12
N VAL A 198 -1.24 -3.04 -11.96
CA VAL A 198 -0.55 -1.88 -11.37
C VAL A 198 -0.05 -2.19 -9.96
N ILE A 199 -0.86 -2.88 -9.14
CA ILE A 199 -0.42 -3.28 -7.80
C ILE A 199 0.70 -4.33 -7.85
N GLY A 200 0.67 -5.27 -8.80
CA GLY A 200 1.73 -6.25 -9.01
C GLY A 200 3.07 -5.58 -9.33
N MET A 201 3.06 -4.62 -10.25
CA MET A 201 4.22 -3.79 -10.57
C MET A 201 4.77 -3.05 -9.34
N CYS A 202 3.88 -2.47 -8.50
CA CYS A 202 4.29 -1.80 -7.28
C CYS A 202 4.90 -2.76 -6.25
N VAL A 203 4.31 -3.94 -6.10
CA VAL A 203 4.84 -4.99 -5.20
C VAL A 203 6.20 -5.49 -5.68
N TRP A 204 6.38 -5.68 -6.98
CA TRP A 204 7.69 -6.02 -7.55
C TRP A 204 8.75 -4.98 -7.22
N ASP A 205 8.45 -3.70 -7.46
CA ASP A 205 9.36 -2.61 -7.13
C ASP A 205 9.72 -2.62 -5.63
N LEU A 206 8.76 -2.87 -4.73
CA LEU A 206 9.00 -2.95 -3.29
C LEU A 206 9.86 -4.17 -2.91
N MET A 207 9.71 -5.32 -3.58
CA MET A 207 10.60 -6.48 -3.40
C MET A 207 12.04 -6.15 -3.82
N LYS A 208 12.22 -5.38 -4.90
CA LYS A 208 13.55 -4.89 -5.33
C LYS A 208 14.12 -3.84 -4.39
N ILE A 209 13.28 -2.98 -3.82
CA ILE A 209 13.69 -2.06 -2.75
C ILE A 209 14.12 -2.83 -1.50
N MET A 210 13.43 -3.92 -1.14
CA MET A 210 13.88 -4.81 -0.06
C MET A 210 15.26 -5.40 -0.35
N ASP A 211 15.51 -5.87 -1.57
CA ASP A 211 16.83 -6.38 -1.96
C ASP A 211 17.92 -5.28 -1.79
N TYR A 212 17.61 -4.04 -2.18
CA TYR A 212 18.50 -2.89 -1.95
C TYR A 212 18.71 -2.62 -0.46
N VAL A 213 17.65 -2.58 0.35
CA VAL A 213 17.73 -2.36 1.80
C VAL A 213 18.61 -3.41 2.46
N LEU A 214 18.43 -4.69 2.13
CA LEU A 214 19.21 -5.79 2.68
C LEU A 214 20.69 -5.76 2.26
N SER A 215 21.04 -5.07 1.18
CA SER A 215 22.43 -4.87 0.76
C SER A 215 23.19 -3.80 1.56
N ARG A 216 22.48 -3.01 2.40
CA ARG A 216 23.05 -1.89 3.16
C ARG A 216 23.56 -2.37 4.51
N THR A 217 24.87 -2.38 4.67
CA THR A 217 25.54 -2.86 5.90
C THR A 217 25.56 -1.84 7.04
N GLU A 218 25.38 -0.57 6.74
CA GLU A 218 25.33 0.54 7.70
C GLU A 218 23.98 0.65 8.43
N TRP A 219 22.98 -0.12 8.03
CA TRP A 219 21.66 -0.16 8.67
C TRP A 219 21.46 -1.47 9.41
N ASP A 220 20.60 -1.47 10.43
CA ASP A 220 20.11 -2.71 11.03
C ASP A 220 18.88 -3.22 10.23
N THR A 221 19.16 -4.16 9.33
CA THR A 221 18.17 -4.79 8.47
C THR A 221 17.66 -6.12 9.03
N SER A 222 17.96 -6.45 10.28
CA SER A 222 17.51 -7.70 10.91
C SER A 222 15.99 -7.79 11.05
N GLN A 223 15.31 -6.64 11.11
CA GLN A 223 13.85 -6.51 11.20
C GLN A 223 13.38 -5.32 10.39
N VAL A 224 13.28 -5.49 9.07
CA VAL A 224 12.71 -4.45 8.20
C VAL A 224 11.20 -4.34 8.43
N SER A 225 10.73 -3.10 8.53
CA SER A 225 9.32 -2.76 8.71
C SER A 225 8.74 -2.11 7.45
N CYS A 226 7.42 -2.20 7.26
CA CYS A 226 6.73 -1.49 6.18
C CYS A 226 5.53 -0.75 6.76
N LEU A 227 5.40 0.53 6.42
CA LEU A 227 4.29 1.39 6.83
C LEU A 227 3.73 2.14 5.62
N GLY A 228 2.43 2.06 5.40
CA GLY A 228 1.76 2.81 4.35
C GLY A 228 0.35 3.23 4.72
N PHE A 229 -0.05 4.39 4.19
CA PHE A 229 -1.38 4.95 4.33
C PHE A 229 -2.11 4.96 2.99
N SER A 230 -3.42 4.65 2.98
CA SER A 230 -4.27 4.68 1.78
C SER A 230 -3.73 3.76 0.68
N GLY A 231 -3.42 4.27 -0.51
CA GLY A 231 -2.73 3.50 -1.55
C GLY A 231 -1.37 2.94 -1.11
N GLY A 232 -0.68 3.59 -0.16
CA GLY A 232 0.50 3.05 0.51
C GLY A 232 0.15 1.87 1.42
N GLY A 233 -0.99 1.92 2.11
CA GLY A 233 -1.54 0.80 2.87
C GLY A 233 -1.87 -0.40 1.99
N MET A 234 -2.44 -0.15 0.79
CA MET A 234 -2.65 -1.19 -0.23
C MET A 234 -1.32 -1.86 -0.61
N GLN A 235 -0.32 -1.08 -0.97
CA GLN A 235 1.01 -1.60 -1.33
C GLN A 235 1.62 -2.39 -0.18
N THR A 236 1.53 -1.87 1.06
CA THR A 236 2.02 -2.55 2.27
C THR A 236 1.32 -3.89 2.48
N LEU A 237 0.01 -3.98 2.29
CA LEU A 237 -0.77 -5.21 2.41
C LEU A 237 -0.27 -6.29 1.45
N TYR A 238 -0.27 -6.01 0.15
CA TYR A 238 0.11 -6.99 -0.87
C TYR A 238 1.59 -7.35 -0.80
N PHE A 239 2.46 -6.37 -0.59
CA PHE A 239 3.89 -6.59 -0.42
C PHE A 239 4.17 -7.48 0.78
N SER A 240 3.61 -7.18 1.95
CA SER A 240 3.85 -7.98 3.16
C SER A 240 3.21 -9.37 3.11
N ALA A 241 2.11 -9.55 2.38
CA ALA A 241 1.50 -10.87 2.16
C ALA A 241 2.41 -11.79 1.33
N LEU A 242 3.20 -11.22 0.40
CA LEU A 242 4.03 -11.96 -0.56
C LEU A 242 5.51 -12.00 -0.17
N ASP A 243 6.02 -11.00 0.52
CA ASP A 243 7.42 -10.93 0.97
C ASP A 243 7.53 -11.15 2.49
N GLU A 244 7.95 -12.34 2.87
CA GLU A 244 8.07 -12.74 4.28
C GLU A 244 9.27 -12.09 5.01
N ARG A 245 10.12 -11.35 4.30
CA ARG A 245 11.26 -10.60 4.88
C ARG A 245 10.82 -9.33 5.62
N ILE A 246 9.57 -8.88 5.44
CA ILE A 246 8.98 -7.81 6.26
C ILE A 246 8.57 -8.39 7.61
N HIS A 247 9.08 -7.82 8.71
CA HIS A 247 8.82 -8.30 10.07
C HIS A 247 7.67 -7.57 10.76
N ASN A 248 7.54 -6.25 10.52
CA ASN A 248 6.53 -5.41 11.15
C ASN A 248 5.75 -4.67 10.08
N VAL A 249 4.44 -4.79 10.12
CA VAL A 249 3.53 -4.30 9.07
C VAL A 249 2.56 -3.30 9.65
N PHE A 250 2.48 -2.11 9.05
CA PHE A 250 1.59 -1.03 9.45
C PHE A 250 0.72 -0.62 8.27
N ILE A 251 -0.56 -0.98 8.29
CA ILE A 251 -1.54 -0.70 7.24
C ILE A 251 -2.52 0.33 7.76
N SER A 252 -2.52 1.54 7.22
CA SER A 252 -3.45 2.60 7.59
C SER A 252 -4.40 2.95 6.44
N GLY A 253 -5.69 3.08 6.74
CA GLY A 253 -6.72 3.50 5.80
C GLY A 253 -6.90 2.57 4.58
N TYR A 254 -6.56 1.28 4.73
CA TYR A 254 -6.69 0.30 3.65
C TYR A 254 -6.86 -1.13 4.22
N LEU A 255 -7.93 -1.36 4.96
CA LEU A 255 -8.38 -2.72 5.27
C LEU A 255 -9.90 -2.70 5.39
N TYR A 256 -10.59 -3.32 4.41
CA TYR A 256 -12.05 -3.38 4.32
C TYR A 256 -12.45 -4.48 3.34
N GLY A 257 -13.73 -4.89 3.31
CA GLY A 257 -14.21 -5.90 2.34
C GLY A 257 -14.33 -5.32 0.93
N PHE A 258 -13.94 -6.07 -0.07
CA PHE A 258 -13.98 -5.67 -1.49
C PHE A 258 -15.39 -5.30 -1.96
N LYS A 259 -16.41 -6.01 -1.49
CA LYS A 259 -17.80 -5.78 -1.94
C LYS A 259 -18.27 -4.37 -1.67
N ASP A 260 -18.13 -3.89 -0.43
CA ASP A 260 -18.66 -2.59 -0.06
C ASP A 260 -17.78 -1.45 -0.54
N SER A 261 -16.47 -1.60 -0.42
CA SER A 261 -15.50 -0.53 -0.63
C SER A 261 -15.05 -0.39 -2.09
N LEU A 262 -15.04 -1.47 -2.87
CA LEU A 262 -14.62 -1.40 -4.27
C LEU A 262 -15.76 -1.66 -5.27
N LEU A 263 -16.60 -2.67 -5.04
CA LEU A 263 -17.69 -2.97 -5.97
C LEU A 263 -18.85 -1.98 -5.82
N ILE A 264 -19.33 -1.72 -4.60
CA ILE A 264 -20.51 -0.87 -4.37
C ILE A 264 -20.14 0.60 -4.36
N LEU A 265 -19.13 1.02 -3.58
CA LEU A 265 -18.66 2.39 -3.54
C LEU A 265 -18.17 2.83 -4.91
N ASN A 266 -17.41 1.95 -5.57
CA ASN A 266 -16.84 2.14 -6.91
C ASN A 266 -16.05 3.45 -7.07
N GLY A 267 -15.35 3.63 -8.18
CA GLY A 267 -14.61 4.88 -8.46
C GLY A 267 -13.27 5.01 -7.75
N ASN A 268 -12.78 3.99 -7.06
CA ASN A 268 -11.40 3.93 -6.60
C ASN A 268 -10.42 3.86 -7.78
N CYS A 269 -9.14 4.14 -7.52
CA CYS A 269 -8.10 4.09 -8.53
C CYS A 269 -7.98 2.68 -9.15
N SER A 270 -7.65 2.61 -10.44
CA SER A 270 -7.51 1.37 -11.22
C SER A 270 -6.55 0.35 -10.56
N CYS A 271 -5.55 0.82 -9.82
CA CYS A 271 -4.63 -0.06 -9.10
C CYS A 271 -5.29 -0.99 -8.05
N ASN A 272 -6.53 -0.70 -7.65
CA ASN A 272 -7.30 -1.54 -6.73
C ASN A 272 -8.01 -2.73 -7.42
N TYR A 273 -8.09 -2.72 -8.74
CA TYR A 273 -8.89 -3.68 -9.48
C TYR A 273 -7.99 -4.68 -10.20
N VAL A 274 -7.82 -5.85 -9.59
CA VAL A 274 -7.04 -6.97 -10.14
C VAL A 274 -8.03 -7.97 -10.73
N PRO A 275 -7.92 -8.33 -12.01
CA PRO A 275 -8.76 -9.34 -12.63
C PRO A 275 -8.75 -10.66 -11.84
N HIS A 276 -9.93 -11.26 -11.64
CA HIS A 276 -10.15 -12.52 -10.92
C HIS A 276 -9.85 -12.51 -9.41
N LEU A 277 -9.22 -11.48 -8.83
CA LEU A 277 -8.80 -11.47 -7.42
C LEU A 277 -9.96 -11.76 -6.46
N TRP A 278 -11.10 -11.11 -6.70
CA TRP A 278 -12.27 -11.26 -5.82
C TRP A 278 -12.91 -12.66 -5.86
N GLU A 279 -12.66 -13.43 -6.91
CA GLU A 279 -13.10 -14.83 -6.97
C GLU A 279 -12.37 -15.70 -5.96
N HIS A 280 -11.13 -15.36 -5.64
CA HIS A 280 -10.24 -16.12 -4.77
C HIS A 280 -10.28 -15.64 -3.32
N PHE A 281 -10.13 -14.33 -3.09
CA PHE A 281 -9.85 -13.74 -1.77
C PHE A 281 -10.71 -12.51 -1.47
N ASP A 282 -10.89 -12.22 -0.17
CA ASP A 282 -11.18 -10.88 0.33
C ASP A 282 -9.91 -10.29 0.99
N MET A 283 -9.91 -9.01 1.37
CA MET A 283 -8.72 -8.36 1.95
C MET A 283 -8.24 -9.05 3.23
N GLY A 284 -9.15 -9.51 4.07
CA GLY A 284 -8.79 -10.26 5.29
C GLY A 284 -8.06 -11.56 5.00
N ASP A 285 -8.39 -12.27 3.90
CA ASP A 285 -7.65 -13.46 3.49
C ASP A 285 -6.22 -13.12 3.09
N ILE A 286 -6.02 -12.03 2.32
CA ILE A 286 -4.69 -11.56 1.92
C ILE A 286 -3.89 -11.10 3.14
N ALA A 287 -4.49 -10.28 4.02
CA ALA A 287 -3.84 -9.79 5.22
C ALA A 287 -3.49 -10.92 6.20
N SER A 288 -4.29 -11.98 6.23
CA SER A 288 -4.02 -13.15 7.08
C SER A 288 -2.71 -13.86 6.72
N LEU A 289 -2.23 -13.74 5.47
CA LEU A 289 -0.92 -14.25 5.03
C LEU A 289 0.26 -13.57 5.74
N ILE A 290 0.04 -12.47 6.45
CA ILE A 290 1.06 -11.81 7.27
C ILE A 290 1.34 -12.60 8.56
N ALA A 291 0.37 -13.40 9.02
CA ALA A 291 0.53 -14.19 10.25
C ALA A 291 1.78 -15.08 10.20
N PRO A 292 2.52 -15.22 11.32
CA PRO A 292 2.31 -14.63 12.65
C PRO A 292 3.17 -13.37 12.92
N ARG A 293 3.54 -12.58 11.88
CA ARG A 293 4.37 -11.38 12.01
C ARG A 293 3.58 -10.23 12.68
N ASN A 294 4.26 -9.21 13.17
CA ASN A 294 3.60 -8.06 13.77
C ASN A 294 2.75 -7.30 12.75
N LEU A 295 1.49 -7.02 13.09
CA LEU A 295 0.53 -6.34 12.23
C LEU A 295 -0.23 -5.25 13.00
N MET A 296 -0.09 -4.01 12.59
CA MET A 296 -0.95 -2.91 12.99
C MET A 296 -1.86 -2.52 11.83
N VAL A 297 -3.16 -2.47 12.09
CA VAL A 297 -4.17 -1.93 11.18
C VAL A 297 -4.76 -0.69 11.80
N GLN A 298 -4.70 0.44 11.11
CA GLN A 298 -5.34 1.69 11.53
C GLN A 298 -6.53 1.99 10.64
N SER A 299 -7.68 2.26 11.27
CA SER A 299 -8.95 2.57 10.61
C SER A 299 -9.57 3.81 11.21
N CYS A 300 -10.11 4.72 10.40
CA CYS A 300 -10.86 5.87 10.89
C CYS A 300 -12.37 5.61 10.82
N ARG A 301 -13.11 6.04 11.86
CA ARG A 301 -14.56 5.79 11.99
C ARG A 301 -15.37 6.37 10.84
N ALA A 302 -15.02 7.56 10.40
CA ALA A 302 -15.71 8.27 9.32
C ALA A 302 -14.98 8.18 7.98
N ASP A 303 -14.07 7.22 7.81
CA ASP A 303 -13.44 6.98 6.50
C ASP A 303 -14.47 6.43 5.51
N HIS A 304 -14.72 7.20 4.45
CA HIS A 304 -15.67 6.83 3.41
C HIS A 304 -15.27 5.56 2.65
N LEU A 305 -13.98 5.21 2.65
CA LEU A 305 -13.48 4.00 2.00
C LEU A 305 -13.92 2.71 2.73
N ASN A 306 -14.33 2.80 3.98
CA ASN A 306 -14.93 1.65 4.68
C ASN A 306 -16.27 1.20 4.06
N GLY A 307 -16.82 1.97 3.10
CA GLY A 307 -18.12 1.69 2.49
C GLY A 307 -19.30 2.11 3.40
N HIS A 308 -20.51 1.76 3.00
CA HIS A 308 -21.73 2.20 3.70
C HIS A 308 -21.93 1.54 5.07
N ARG A 309 -21.31 0.38 5.33
CA ARG A 309 -21.34 -0.29 6.63
C ARG A 309 -20.27 0.21 7.61
N GLY A 310 -19.39 1.14 7.17
CA GLY A 310 -18.35 1.71 8.02
C GLY A 310 -17.43 0.64 8.61
N LEU A 311 -17.16 0.73 9.90
CA LEU A 311 -16.25 -0.19 10.60
C LEU A 311 -16.73 -1.66 10.63
N ASP A 312 -18.01 -1.95 10.47
CA ASP A 312 -18.48 -3.35 10.41
C ASP A 312 -17.85 -4.09 9.24
N ASN A 313 -17.65 -3.40 8.11
CA ASN A 313 -16.95 -3.95 6.95
C ASN A 313 -15.45 -4.20 7.24
N VAL A 314 -14.85 -3.42 8.15
CA VAL A 314 -13.47 -3.62 8.61
C VAL A 314 -13.38 -4.75 9.63
N TYR A 315 -14.30 -4.81 10.59
CA TYR A 315 -14.29 -5.84 11.64
C TYR A 315 -14.39 -7.25 11.05
N GLU A 316 -15.19 -7.45 10.02
CA GLU A 316 -15.26 -8.74 9.31
C GLU A 316 -13.89 -9.18 8.76
N GLN A 317 -13.11 -8.25 8.22
CA GLN A 317 -11.77 -8.55 7.72
C GLN A 317 -10.79 -8.83 8.87
N MET A 318 -10.89 -8.07 9.97
CA MET A 318 -10.08 -8.29 11.16
C MET A 318 -10.35 -9.65 11.80
N ASP A 319 -11.58 -10.14 11.78
CA ASP A 319 -11.93 -11.47 12.31
C ASP A 319 -11.28 -12.59 11.49
N ILE A 320 -11.18 -12.44 10.17
CA ILE A 320 -10.45 -13.37 9.30
C ILE A 320 -8.97 -13.40 9.69
N ILE A 321 -8.35 -12.23 9.88
CA ILE A 321 -6.96 -12.10 10.27
C ILE A 321 -6.72 -12.75 11.64
N ARG A 322 -7.53 -12.42 12.65
CA ARG A 322 -7.41 -13.00 14.00
C ARG A 322 -7.53 -14.51 14.01
N ALA A 323 -8.40 -15.08 13.14
CA ALA A 323 -8.52 -16.52 13.01
C ALA A 323 -7.21 -17.19 12.59
N ALA A 324 -6.43 -16.58 11.69
CA ALA A 324 -5.12 -17.06 11.30
C ALA A 324 -4.09 -16.95 12.44
N TYR A 325 -4.06 -15.81 13.13
CA TYR A 325 -3.10 -15.59 14.23
C TYR A 325 -3.35 -16.50 15.43
N ARG A 326 -4.62 -16.85 15.71
CA ARG A 326 -4.94 -17.88 16.75
C ARG A 326 -4.28 -19.21 16.52
N LEU A 327 -4.06 -19.62 15.27
CA LEU A 327 -3.38 -20.87 14.95
C LEU A 327 -1.89 -20.88 15.35
N TYR A 328 -1.35 -19.70 15.63
CA TYR A 328 0.03 -19.49 16.06
C TYR A 328 0.15 -19.03 17.52
N ASP A 329 -0.96 -18.93 18.26
CA ASP A 329 -1.01 -18.31 19.60
C ASP A 329 -0.38 -16.91 19.61
N ALA A 330 -0.63 -16.11 18.55
CA ALA A 330 0.04 -14.85 18.26
C ALA A 330 -0.93 -13.65 18.13
N GLU A 331 -2.12 -13.71 18.74
CA GLU A 331 -3.10 -12.61 18.69
C GLU A 331 -2.57 -11.31 19.33
N ASP A 332 -1.61 -11.42 20.25
CA ASP A 332 -0.89 -10.29 20.86
C ASP A 332 0.00 -9.51 19.86
N ARG A 333 0.22 -10.04 18.66
CA ARG A 333 0.95 -9.38 17.58
C ARG A 333 0.06 -8.59 16.64
N ILE A 334 -1.25 -8.52 16.90
CA ILE A 334 -2.19 -7.70 16.14
C ILE A 334 -2.61 -6.49 16.96
N ILE A 335 -2.48 -5.32 16.36
CA ILE A 335 -3.06 -4.08 16.88
C ILE A 335 -4.11 -3.61 15.86
N HIS A 336 -5.34 -3.36 16.30
CA HIS A 336 -6.35 -2.64 15.51
C HIS A 336 -6.58 -1.29 16.16
N ASP A 337 -5.98 -0.27 15.56
CA ASP A 337 -6.08 1.12 15.97
C ASP A 337 -7.29 1.78 15.31
N ILE A 338 -8.20 2.34 16.10
CA ILE A 338 -9.43 2.98 15.62
C ILE A 338 -9.41 4.43 15.99
N GLU A 339 -9.22 5.28 15.00
CA GLU A 339 -9.13 6.71 15.14
C GLU A 339 -10.44 7.42 14.75
N GLU A 340 -10.66 8.59 15.32
CA GLU A 340 -11.78 9.44 14.95
C GLU A 340 -11.52 10.17 13.62
N GLY A 341 -12.57 10.66 12.98
CA GLY A 341 -12.45 11.44 11.74
C GLY A 341 -12.49 10.63 10.47
N GLY A 342 -12.10 11.26 9.37
CA GLY A 342 -12.15 10.72 8.00
C GLY A 342 -10.82 10.13 7.56
N HIS A 343 -10.67 9.96 6.25
CA HIS A 343 -9.50 9.34 5.63
C HIS A 343 -8.22 10.15 5.88
N CYS A 344 -7.42 9.75 6.89
CA CYS A 344 -6.20 10.41 7.32
C CYS A 344 -5.29 9.41 8.03
N TRP A 345 -3.96 9.60 7.95
CA TRP A 345 -3.00 8.92 8.79
C TRP A 345 -2.96 9.57 10.18
N HIS A 346 -2.87 8.78 11.24
CA HIS A 346 -2.71 9.25 12.60
C HIS A 346 -1.44 8.67 13.23
N ASP A 347 -0.55 9.54 13.69
CA ASP A 347 0.72 9.16 14.33
C ASP A 347 0.65 9.15 15.86
N THR A 348 -0.52 9.41 16.44
CA THR A 348 -0.76 9.58 17.89
C THR A 348 -0.15 8.45 18.71
N HIS A 349 -0.33 7.21 18.26
CA HIS A 349 0.15 6.01 18.97
C HIS A 349 1.34 5.32 18.28
N LEU A 350 1.93 5.92 17.23
CA LEU A 350 2.99 5.29 16.45
C LEU A 350 4.17 4.82 17.32
N LYS A 351 4.61 5.67 18.26
CA LYS A 351 5.72 5.33 19.17
C LYS A 351 5.36 4.17 20.09
N GLU A 352 4.14 4.11 20.60
CA GLU A 352 3.63 3.02 21.44
C GLU A 352 3.63 1.70 20.68
N TYR A 353 3.22 1.70 19.41
CA TYR A 353 3.22 0.50 18.57
C TYR A 353 4.63 0.01 18.24
N ILE A 354 5.56 0.94 17.97
CA ILE A 354 6.98 0.65 17.79
C ILE A 354 7.56 -0.04 19.04
N ASP A 355 7.20 0.46 20.22
CA ASP A 355 7.63 -0.11 21.50
C ASP A 355 7.00 -1.48 21.74
N THR A 356 5.71 -1.65 21.49
CA THR A 356 4.96 -2.90 21.62
C THR A 356 5.55 -4.00 20.73
N PHE A 357 5.87 -3.66 19.49
CA PHE A 357 6.49 -4.58 18.53
C PHE A 357 8.00 -4.74 18.71
N ARG A 358 8.59 -4.04 19.69
CA ARG A 358 10.03 -4.08 20.02
C ARG A 358 10.94 -3.78 18.81
N ILE A 359 10.57 -2.76 18.03
CA ILE A 359 11.32 -2.33 16.84
C ILE A 359 12.50 -1.41 17.22
N ARG A 360 13.13 -1.59 18.38
CA ARG A 360 14.25 -0.76 18.84
C ARG A 360 15.58 -1.48 18.73
#